data_4712afeaf1fee20e196679d589d3c8c8
#
_entry.id   4712afeaf1fee20e196679d589d3c8c8
#
_cell.length_a   1.000
_cell.length_b   1.000
_cell.length_c   1.000
_cell.angle_alpha   90.00
_cell.angle_beta   90.00
_cell.angle_gamma   90.00
#
_symmetry.space_group_name_H-M   'P 1'
#
loop_
_entity.id
_entity.type
_entity.pdbx_description
1 polymer ?
#
loop_
_entity_poly.entity_id
_entity_poly.type
_entity_poly.pdbx_seq_one_letter_code
_entity_poly.pdbx_strand_id
1 'polypeptide(L)'
;KGGYNEWIHPDMVGFYLPLDDWRPNVIEFNRLSDNNSLRLFSFEIKKALTKANYREAYFQAVSNSSWAHEGYLVAVDILQNDEFLAELERLASSFGIGIIQLDPADIDGSRILYPARGRVSLDWETINKLCEQNRDFDKFLQDVKIDYESKRIHRTEFDEVSKDIAKYIKDKMK
;
A
#
# COMPACT_ATOMS: atom_id res chain seq x y z
N LYS A 1 21.56 8.72 -17.04
CA LYS A 1 20.46 7.83 -17.44
C LYS A 1 19.55 7.63 -16.20
N GLY A 2 19.04 8.70 -15.65
CA GLY A 2 18.06 8.70 -14.59
C GLY A 2 16.88 9.50 -15.09
N GLY A 3 15.68 8.95 -15.07
CA GLY A 3 14.49 9.72 -15.42
C GLY A 3 13.29 8.92 -15.87
N TYR A 4 13.46 7.66 -16.21
CA TYR A 4 12.32 6.80 -16.63
C TYR A 4 11.84 5.84 -15.52
N ASN A 5 12.62 5.67 -14.44
CA ASN A 5 12.36 4.67 -13.39
C ASN A 5 11.85 5.26 -12.05
N GLU A 6 11.81 6.58 -11.88
CA GLU A 6 11.34 7.20 -10.63
C GLU A 6 9.83 6.97 -10.36
N TRP A 7 9.07 6.61 -11.40
CA TRP A 7 7.61 6.51 -11.35
C TRP A 7 7.07 5.08 -11.13
N ILE A 8 7.93 4.10 -10.80
CA ILE A 8 7.54 2.69 -10.69
C ILE A 8 7.72 2.16 -9.27
N HIS A 9 8.40 2.88 -8.39
CA HIS A 9 8.72 2.40 -7.05
C HIS A 9 7.76 2.96 -5.99
N PRO A 10 6.91 2.11 -5.39
CA PRO A 10 6.12 2.52 -4.24
C PRO A 10 7.03 2.84 -3.04
N ASP A 11 6.61 3.79 -2.20
CA ASP A 11 7.34 4.12 -0.97
C ASP A 11 7.26 2.97 0.04
N MET A 12 6.13 2.25 0.07
CA MET A 12 5.92 1.08 0.93
C MET A 12 5.01 0.07 0.23
N VAL A 13 5.28 -1.21 0.48
CA VAL A 13 4.44 -2.33 0.03
C VAL A 13 3.94 -3.12 1.23
N GLY A 14 2.79 -3.77 1.06
CA GLY A 14 2.23 -4.61 2.09
C GLY A 14 1.42 -5.76 1.52
N PHE A 15 1.13 -6.73 2.35
CA PHE A 15 0.23 -7.83 2.01
C PHE A 15 -0.68 -8.18 3.17
N TYR A 16 -1.79 -8.83 2.84
CA TYR A 16 -2.70 -9.44 3.80
C TYR A 16 -2.95 -10.88 3.41
N LEU A 17 -2.80 -11.76 4.40
CA LEU A 17 -3.19 -13.17 4.34
C LEU A 17 -3.99 -13.47 5.61
N PRO A 18 -5.23 -13.97 5.54
CA PRO A 18 -6.09 -14.19 6.72
C PRO A 18 -5.73 -15.46 7.50
N LEU A 19 -4.43 -15.77 7.63
CA LEU A 19 -3.96 -17.01 8.26
C LEU A 19 -4.23 -17.04 9.77
N ASP A 20 -4.14 -15.88 10.42
CA ASP A 20 -4.39 -15.74 11.85
C ASP A 20 -5.88 -15.45 12.16
N ASP A 21 -6.65 -14.99 11.15
CA ASP A 21 -8.01 -14.51 11.33
C ASP A 21 -9.05 -15.61 11.05
N TRP A 22 -8.72 -16.55 10.15
CA TRP A 22 -9.66 -17.56 9.68
C TRP A 22 -9.32 -18.95 10.22
N ARG A 23 -10.36 -19.76 10.40
CA ARG A 23 -10.17 -21.17 10.74
C ARG A 23 -9.53 -21.95 9.58
N PRO A 24 -8.69 -22.97 9.85
CA PRO A 24 -8.00 -23.74 8.81
C PRO A 24 -8.91 -24.26 7.69
N ASN A 25 -10.09 -24.74 8.03
CA ASN A 25 -11.06 -25.24 7.03
C ASN A 25 -11.59 -24.12 6.11
N VAL A 26 -11.70 -22.88 6.60
CA VAL A 26 -12.13 -21.74 5.79
C VAL A 26 -11.02 -21.35 4.83
N ILE A 27 -9.78 -21.34 5.29
CA ILE A 27 -8.59 -21.06 4.45
C ILE A 27 -8.49 -22.10 3.32
N GLU A 28 -8.69 -23.37 3.65
CA GLU A 28 -8.62 -24.47 2.67
C GLU A 28 -9.76 -24.41 1.67
N PHE A 29 -10.98 -24.14 2.12
CA PHE A 29 -12.14 -23.96 1.23
C PHE A 29 -11.97 -22.76 0.30
N ASN A 30 -11.43 -21.65 0.80
CA ASN A 30 -11.11 -20.48 -0.01
C ASN A 30 -10.12 -20.82 -1.15
N ARG A 31 -9.08 -21.63 -0.86
CA ARG A 31 -8.15 -22.11 -1.89
C ARG A 31 -8.82 -22.99 -2.94
N LEU A 32 -9.68 -23.91 -2.50
CA LEU A 32 -10.39 -24.85 -3.40
C LEU A 32 -11.38 -24.13 -4.34
N SER A 33 -11.87 -22.97 -3.93
CA SER A 33 -12.82 -22.17 -4.71
C SER A 33 -12.14 -21.19 -5.69
N ASP A 34 -10.84 -21.36 -5.97
CA ASP A 34 -10.01 -20.43 -6.78
C ASP A 34 -10.06 -18.96 -6.30
N ASN A 35 -10.50 -18.75 -5.08
CA ASN A 35 -10.61 -17.45 -4.49
C ASN A 35 -9.31 -17.16 -3.71
N ASN A 36 -8.40 -16.40 -4.30
CA ASN A 36 -7.16 -16.08 -3.62
C ASN A 36 -7.40 -14.99 -2.57
N SER A 37 -7.23 -15.36 -1.29
CA SER A 37 -7.36 -14.42 -0.16
C SER A 37 -6.16 -13.49 0.00
N LEU A 38 -5.06 -13.73 -0.71
CA LEU A 38 -3.91 -12.83 -0.72
C LEU A 38 -4.31 -11.47 -1.31
N ARG A 39 -4.02 -10.41 -0.57
CA ARG A 39 -4.13 -9.02 -1.03
C ARG A 39 -2.76 -8.37 -0.97
N LEU A 40 -2.38 -7.67 -2.04
CA LEU A 40 -1.17 -6.86 -2.12
C LEU A 40 -1.55 -5.39 -2.12
N PHE A 41 -0.79 -4.60 -1.39
CA PHE A 41 -1.02 -3.17 -1.22
C PHE A 41 0.21 -2.37 -1.64
N SER A 42 -0.05 -1.21 -2.25
CA SER A 42 0.96 -0.21 -2.59
C SER A 42 0.63 1.09 -1.88
N PHE A 43 1.61 1.71 -1.25
CA PHE A 43 1.44 2.96 -0.56
C PHE A 43 2.42 4.00 -1.08
N GLU A 44 1.90 5.17 -1.44
CA GLU A 44 2.65 6.38 -1.70
C GLU A 44 2.51 7.30 -0.49
N ILE A 45 3.61 7.77 0.11
CA ILE A 45 3.60 8.48 1.39
C ILE A 45 4.02 9.92 1.18
N LYS A 46 3.22 10.85 1.68
CA LYS A 46 3.50 12.29 1.65
C LYS A 46 3.37 12.89 3.04
N LYS A 47 4.22 13.87 3.35
CA LYS A 47 4.10 14.63 4.59
C LYS A 47 2.79 15.43 4.62
N ALA A 48 2.47 16.10 3.52
CA ALA A 48 1.29 16.93 3.42
C ALA A 48 0.68 16.90 2.02
N LEU A 49 -0.65 16.96 1.95
CA LEU A 49 -1.42 17.20 0.73
C LEU A 49 -2.04 18.59 0.75
N THR A 50 -1.69 19.38 -0.26
CA THR A 50 -2.11 20.75 -0.45
C THR A 50 -2.63 20.96 -1.87
N LYS A 51 -3.26 22.12 -2.16
CA LYS A 51 -3.68 22.46 -3.52
C LYS A 51 -2.53 22.49 -4.53
N ALA A 52 -1.29 22.66 -4.07
CA ALA A 52 -0.10 22.75 -4.94
C ALA A 52 0.44 21.39 -5.39
N ASN A 53 0.31 20.33 -4.58
CA ASN A 53 0.99 19.05 -4.82
C ASN A 53 0.07 17.82 -4.95
N TYR A 54 -1.22 17.93 -4.64
CA TYR A 54 -2.11 16.78 -4.54
C TYR A 54 -2.24 15.97 -5.84
N ARG A 55 -2.27 16.64 -7.00
CA ARG A 55 -2.40 15.95 -8.28
C ARG A 55 -1.18 15.13 -8.60
N GLU A 56 0.00 15.71 -8.43
CA GLU A 56 1.27 15.00 -8.65
C GLU A 56 1.37 13.79 -7.71
N ALA A 57 1.18 13.98 -6.41
CA ALA A 57 1.19 12.91 -5.42
C ALA A 57 0.16 11.82 -5.73
N TYR A 58 -1.06 12.21 -6.13
CA TYR A 58 -2.12 11.26 -6.46
C TYR A 58 -1.79 10.41 -7.70
N PHE A 59 -1.32 11.04 -8.78
CA PHE A 59 -0.95 10.31 -9.99
C PHE A 59 0.33 9.49 -9.82
N GLN A 60 1.22 9.86 -8.92
CA GLN A 60 2.33 9.02 -8.49
C GLN A 60 1.80 7.73 -7.82
N ALA A 61 0.85 7.85 -6.90
CA ALA A 61 0.19 6.69 -6.29
C ALA A 61 -0.54 5.81 -7.33
N VAL A 62 -1.20 6.41 -8.34
CA VAL A 62 -1.82 5.67 -9.45
C VAL A 62 -0.77 4.87 -10.21
N SER A 63 0.34 5.51 -10.60
CA SER A 63 1.43 4.88 -11.36
C SER A 63 2.10 3.75 -10.59
N ASN A 64 2.35 3.97 -9.29
CA ASN A 64 3.10 3.04 -8.45
C ASN A 64 2.27 1.85 -7.92
N SER A 65 0.97 1.78 -8.23
CA SER A 65 0.07 0.77 -7.66
C SER A 65 -0.59 -0.17 -8.66
N SER A 66 -0.26 -0.09 -9.96
CA SER A 66 -0.91 -0.94 -10.99
C SER A 66 -0.73 -2.44 -10.73
N TRP A 67 0.35 -2.82 -10.10
CA TRP A 67 0.73 -4.18 -9.72
C TRP A 67 0.01 -4.73 -8.48
N ALA A 68 -0.56 -3.86 -7.63
CA ALA A 68 -1.20 -4.23 -6.37
C ALA A 68 -2.72 -4.38 -6.51
N HIS A 69 -3.34 -5.12 -5.60
CA HIS A 69 -4.79 -5.21 -5.50
C HIS A 69 -5.40 -3.87 -5.10
N GLU A 70 -4.74 -3.14 -4.21
CA GLU A 70 -5.16 -1.82 -3.74
C GLU A 70 -3.97 -0.87 -3.65
N GLY A 71 -4.18 0.37 -4.07
CA GLY A 71 -3.20 1.45 -3.93
C GLY A 71 -3.74 2.55 -3.04
N TYR A 72 -2.89 3.12 -2.21
CA TYR A 72 -3.24 4.20 -1.30
C TYR A 72 -2.23 5.35 -1.37
N LEU A 73 -2.76 6.57 -1.38
CA LEU A 73 -2.01 7.77 -1.06
C LEU A 73 -2.17 8.05 0.44
N VAL A 74 -1.06 8.06 1.17
CA VAL A 74 -1.01 8.28 2.61
C VAL A 74 -0.42 9.64 2.89
N ALA A 75 -1.08 10.45 3.72
CA ALA A 75 -0.52 11.74 4.13
C ALA A 75 -0.81 12.03 5.61
N VAL A 76 0.16 12.68 6.28
CA VAL A 76 0.02 13.12 7.67
C VAL A 76 -0.91 14.32 7.73
N ASP A 77 -0.57 15.37 6.98
CA ASP A 77 -1.33 16.59 6.93
C ASP A 77 -2.15 16.66 5.64
N ILE A 78 -3.45 16.78 5.75
CA ILE A 78 -4.34 16.98 4.62
C ILE A 78 -5.10 18.28 4.83
N LEU A 79 -5.01 19.19 3.85
CA LEU A 79 -5.70 20.49 3.91
C LEU A 79 -7.20 20.29 4.14
N GLN A 80 -7.69 20.79 5.27
CA GLN A 80 -9.10 20.71 5.66
C GLN A 80 -9.90 21.86 5.02
N ASN A 81 -10.31 21.65 3.78
CA ASN A 81 -11.10 22.57 2.98
C ASN A 81 -12.10 21.77 2.15
N ASP A 82 -13.37 22.06 2.23
CA ASP A 82 -14.45 21.25 1.63
C ASP A 82 -14.30 21.06 0.12
N GLU A 83 -13.93 22.13 -0.60
CA GLU A 83 -13.70 22.08 -2.04
C GLU A 83 -12.50 21.17 -2.38
N PHE A 84 -11.44 21.25 -1.58
CA PHE A 84 -10.27 20.41 -1.74
C PHE A 84 -10.55 18.93 -1.42
N LEU A 85 -11.28 18.66 -0.36
CA LEU A 85 -11.70 17.30 0.01
C LEU A 85 -12.62 16.70 -1.06
N ALA A 86 -13.56 17.47 -1.60
CA ALA A 86 -14.41 17.03 -2.71
C ALA A 86 -13.60 16.69 -3.98
N GLU A 87 -12.53 17.44 -4.28
CA GLU A 87 -11.66 17.13 -5.40
C GLU A 87 -10.85 15.83 -5.15
N LEU A 88 -10.36 15.60 -3.92
CA LEU A 88 -9.72 14.35 -3.54
C LEU A 88 -10.68 13.16 -3.68
N GLU A 89 -11.92 13.30 -3.23
CA GLU A 89 -12.97 12.29 -3.37
C GLU A 89 -13.25 11.96 -4.84
N ARG A 90 -13.34 12.99 -5.69
CA ARG A 90 -13.53 12.84 -7.12
C ARG A 90 -12.39 12.04 -7.77
N LEU A 91 -11.13 12.31 -7.39
CA LEU A 91 -9.97 11.56 -7.87
C LEU A 91 -10.03 10.09 -7.39
N ALA A 92 -10.30 9.87 -6.10
CA ALA A 92 -10.41 8.53 -5.53
C ALA A 92 -11.48 7.71 -6.23
N SER A 93 -12.66 8.29 -6.47
CA SER A 93 -13.77 7.65 -7.18
C SER A 93 -13.43 7.34 -8.64
N SER A 94 -12.71 8.24 -9.33
CA SER A 94 -12.38 8.11 -10.76
C SER A 94 -11.30 7.07 -11.01
N PHE A 95 -10.23 7.06 -10.20
CA PHE A 95 -9.04 6.24 -10.45
C PHE A 95 -8.90 5.04 -9.50
N GLY A 96 -9.66 5.02 -8.42
CA GLY A 96 -9.70 3.87 -7.50
C GLY A 96 -8.53 3.78 -6.52
N ILE A 97 -7.71 4.82 -6.40
CA ILE A 97 -6.67 4.92 -5.36
C ILE A 97 -7.30 5.51 -4.11
N GLY A 98 -7.14 4.82 -2.99
CA GLY A 98 -7.63 5.30 -1.70
C GLY A 98 -6.76 6.41 -1.11
N ILE A 99 -7.30 7.12 -0.12
CA ILE A 99 -6.58 8.16 0.60
C ILE A 99 -6.68 7.90 2.09
N ILE A 100 -5.51 7.84 2.75
CA ILE A 100 -5.38 7.65 4.19
C ILE A 100 -4.80 8.91 4.81
N GLN A 101 -5.45 9.42 5.85
CA GLN A 101 -4.85 10.38 6.74
C GLN A 101 -4.17 9.63 7.89
N LEU A 102 -2.84 9.73 7.94
CA LEU A 102 -2.03 9.09 8.96
C LEU A 102 -1.90 9.99 10.18
N ASP A 103 -2.22 9.45 11.36
CA ASP A 103 -1.83 10.07 12.62
C ASP A 103 -0.54 9.42 13.12
N PRO A 104 0.60 10.11 13.05
CA PRO A 104 1.88 9.53 13.46
C PRO A 104 2.06 9.42 14.97
N ALA A 105 1.24 10.10 15.76
CA ALA A 105 1.27 10.04 17.22
C ALA A 105 0.35 8.93 17.76
N ASP A 106 -0.73 8.64 17.03
CA ASP A 106 -1.72 7.61 17.36
C ASP A 106 -2.15 6.90 16.06
N ILE A 107 -1.48 5.79 15.74
CA ILE A 107 -1.76 5.05 14.51
C ILE A 107 -3.21 4.57 14.44
N ASP A 108 -3.80 4.21 15.57
CA ASP A 108 -5.20 3.79 15.65
C ASP A 108 -6.17 4.96 15.38
N GLY A 109 -5.69 6.20 15.56
CA GLY A 109 -6.40 7.43 15.18
C GLY A 109 -6.35 7.75 13.68
N SER A 110 -5.54 7.01 12.89
CA SER A 110 -5.48 7.18 11.45
C SER A 110 -6.80 6.82 10.78
N ARG A 111 -7.11 7.48 9.65
CA ARG A 111 -8.41 7.32 8.98
C ARG A 111 -8.26 7.08 7.49
N ILE A 112 -9.00 6.10 6.97
CA ILE A 112 -9.25 5.99 5.53
C ILE A 112 -10.30 7.04 5.17
N LEU A 113 -9.88 8.12 4.51
CA LEU A 113 -10.79 9.17 4.06
C LEU A 113 -11.61 8.68 2.87
N TYR A 114 -10.95 8.05 1.92
CA TYR A 114 -11.57 7.49 0.73
C TYR A 114 -10.98 6.08 0.50
N PRO A 115 -11.81 5.03 0.47
CA PRO A 115 -11.33 3.66 0.28
C PRO A 115 -10.82 3.45 -1.14
N ALA A 116 -9.79 2.61 -1.28
CA ALA A 116 -9.35 2.14 -2.58
C ALA A 116 -10.38 1.21 -3.22
N ARG A 117 -10.38 1.15 -4.57
CA ARG A 117 -11.11 0.14 -5.31
C ARG A 117 -10.21 -1.06 -5.55
N GLY A 118 -10.59 -2.23 -5.01
CA GLY A 118 -9.85 -3.46 -5.22
C GLY A 118 -9.82 -3.89 -6.68
N ARG A 119 -8.66 -4.31 -7.18
CA ARG A 119 -8.48 -4.92 -8.51
C ARG A 119 -8.57 -6.43 -8.40
N VAL A 120 -9.20 -7.06 -9.38
CA VAL A 120 -9.27 -8.53 -9.49
C VAL A 120 -8.04 -9.06 -10.21
N SER A 121 -7.58 -8.36 -11.24
CA SER A 121 -6.39 -8.72 -12.02
C SER A 121 -5.22 -7.80 -11.69
N LEU A 122 -4.04 -8.38 -11.55
CA LEU A 122 -2.79 -7.67 -11.31
C LEU A 122 -2.04 -7.45 -12.62
N ASP A 123 -1.23 -6.41 -12.65
CA ASP A 123 -0.29 -6.13 -13.75
C ASP A 123 0.99 -6.94 -13.56
N TRP A 124 0.98 -8.18 -14.05
CA TRP A 124 2.09 -9.13 -13.92
C TRP A 124 3.37 -8.67 -14.63
N GLU A 125 3.25 -7.89 -15.69
CA GLU A 125 4.43 -7.33 -16.37
C GLU A 125 5.11 -6.29 -15.51
N THR A 126 4.34 -5.45 -14.83
CA THR A 126 4.89 -4.48 -13.87
C THR A 126 5.50 -5.19 -12.66
N ILE A 127 4.87 -6.24 -12.13
CA ILE A 127 5.45 -7.06 -11.06
C ILE A 127 6.82 -7.61 -11.48
N ASN A 128 6.90 -8.21 -12.67
CA ASN A 128 8.15 -8.78 -13.18
C ASN A 128 9.25 -7.70 -13.31
N LYS A 129 8.92 -6.54 -13.85
CA LYS A 129 9.88 -5.42 -13.97
C LYS A 129 10.34 -4.90 -12.60
N LEU A 130 9.44 -4.83 -11.63
CA LEU A 130 9.80 -4.44 -10.26
C LEU A 130 10.78 -5.45 -9.63
N CYS A 131 10.56 -6.74 -9.78
CA CYS A 131 11.49 -7.77 -9.31
C CYS A 131 12.87 -7.66 -9.97
N GLU A 132 12.93 -7.39 -11.27
CA GLU A 132 14.18 -7.20 -11.99
C GLU A 132 14.97 -5.97 -11.54
N GLN A 133 14.28 -4.92 -11.13
CA GLN A 133 14.88 -3.61 -10.83
C GLN A 133 15.09 -3.35 -9.34
N ASN A 134 14.33 -4.02 -8.47
CA ASN A 134 14.33 -3.81 -7.03
C ASN A 134 14.43 -5.14 -6.27
N ARG A 135 15.61 -5.39 -5.70
CA ARG A 135 15.87 -6.62 -4.93
C ARG A 135 15.00 -6.74 -3.68
N ASP A 136 14.65 -5.63 -3.05
CA ASP A 136 13.82 -5.65 -1.85
C ASP A 136 12.38 -6.04 -2.20
N PHE A 137 11.89 -5.60 -3.36
CA PHE A 137 10.58 -6.01 -3.87
C PHE A 137 10.57 -7.50 -4.27
N ASP A 138 11.62 -8.00 -4.92
CA ASP A 138 11.76 -9.41 -5.25
C ASP A 138 11.79 -10.28 -3.98
N LYS A 139 12.59 -9.86 -2.98
CA LYS A 139 12.62 -10.52 -1.66
C LYS A 139 11.24 -10.50 -0.99
N PHE A 140 10.55 -9.36 -0.99
CA PHE A 140 9.20 -9.24 -0.44
C PHE A 140 8.24 -10.28 -1.04
N LEU A 141 8.24 -10.45 -2.37
CA LEU A 141 7.39 -11.45 -3.01
C LEU A 141 7.79 -12.89 -2.68
N GLN A 142 9.10 -13.16 -2.52
CA GLN A 142 9.59 -14.47 -2.07
C GLN A 142 9.10 -14.78 -0.65
N ASP A 143 9.19 -13.81 0.26
CA ASP A 143 8.75 -13.97 1.65
C ASP A 143 7.23 -14.18 1.72
N VAL A 144 6.44 -13.42 0.95
CA VAL A 144 4.99 -13.61 0.84
C VAL A 144 4.65 -15.01 0.29
N LYS A 145 5.41 -15.50 -0.69
CA LYS A 145 5.23 -16.86 -1.21
C LYS A 145 5.49 -17.92 -0.14
N ILE A 146 6.59 -17.78 0.63
CA ILE A 146 6.94 -18.69 1.72
C ILE A 146 5.82 -18.72 2.77
N ASP A 147 5.31 -17.55 3.14
CA ASP A 147 4.21 -17.44 4.10
C ASP A 147 2.93 -18.10 3.59
N TYR A 148 2.61 -17.90 2.33
CA TYR A 148 1.46 -18.53 1.69
C TYR A 148 1.56 -20.06 1.64
N GLU A 149 2.74 -20.59 1.29
CA GLU A 149 3.02 -22.03 1.18
C GLU A 149 3.08 -22.70 2.57
N SER A 150 3.78 -22.06 3.53
CA SER A 150 3.93 -22.57 4.90
C SER A 150 2.68 -22.41 5.76
N LYS A 151 1.70 -21.62 5.31
CA LYS A 151 0.51 -21.21 6.08
C LYS A 151 0.85 -20.54 7.41
N ARG A 152 1.94 -19.77 7.43
CA ARG A 152 2.43 -19.07 8.61
C ARG A 152 3.11 -17.76 8.21
N ILE A 153 2.79 -16.67 8.91
CA ILE A 153 3.44 -15.38 8.68
C ILE A 153 4.75 -15.32 9.49
N HIS A 154 5.86 -15.19 8.75
CA HIS A 154 7.20 -15.03 9.33
C HIS A 154 7.48 -13.55 9.54
N ARG A 155 6.92 -12.98 10.61
CA ARG A 155 6.94 -11.54 10.92
C ARG A 155 8.34 -10.92 10.97
N THR A 156 9.36 -11.72 11.25
CA THR A 156 10.78 -11.29 11.32
C THR A 156 11.39 -10.98 9.94
N GLU A 157 10.77 -11.41 8.87
CA GLU A 157 11.23 -11.14 7.50
C GLU A 157 10.71 -9.79 6.96
N PHE A 158 9.77 -9.17 7.66
CA PHE A 158 9.17 -7.88 7.30
C PHE A 158 9.61 -6.79 8.27
N ASP A 159 9.43 -5.54 7.86
CA ASP A 159 9.75 -4.39 8.70
C ASP A 159 9.01 -4.45 10.04
N GLU A 160 9.75 -4.27 11.13
CA GLU A 160 9.14 -4.19 12.45
C GLU A 160 8.38 -2.87 12.60
N VAL A 161 7.15 -2.97 13.11
CA VAL A 161 6.44 -1.78 13.56
C VAL A 161 7.16 -1.24 14.80
N SER A 162 7.78 -0.06 14.68
CA SER A 162 8.49 0.57 15.77
C SER A 162 7.56 0.77 16.98
N LYS A 163 8.01 0.36 18.16
CA LYS A 163 7.28 0.60 19.41
C LYS A 163 7.17 2.10 19.76
N ASP A 164 8.10 2.90 19.23
CA ASP A 164 8.10 4.37 19.36
C ASP A 164 8.02 4.99 17.96
N ILE A 165 6.81 4.99 17.43
CA ILE A 165 6.51 5.49 16.08
C ILE A 165 6.81 6.99 15.97
N ALA A 166 6.54 7.76 17.02
CA ALA A 166 6.80 9.20 17.03
C ALA A 166 8.31 9.50 16.88
N LYS A 167 9.17 8.72 17.53
CA LYS A 167 10.62 8.82 17.39
C LYS A 167 11.07 8.38 16.00
N TYR A 168 10.56 7.26 15.49
CA TYR A 168 10.88 6.75 14.16
C TYR A 168 10.57 7.77 13.07
N ILE A 169 9.39 8.36 13.10
CA ILE A 169 8.95 9.39 12.14
C ILE A 169 9.84 10.63 12.24
N LYS A 170 10.12 11.10 13.45
CA LYS A 170 11.00 12.26 13.67
C LYS A 170 12.40 12.05 13.09
N ASP A 171 12.93 10.84 13.13
CA ASP A 171 14.26 10.50 12.63
C ASP A 171 14.26 10.33 11.09
N LYS A 172 13.17 9.85 10.48
CA LYS A 172 13.03 9.63 9.02
C LYS A 172 12.55 10.86 8.25
N MET A 173 11.85 11.79 8.91
CA MET A 173 11.30 13.00 8.27
C MET A 173 12.22 14.22 8.42
N LYS A 174 13.48 14.02 8.80
CA LYS A 174 14.54 15.03 8.65
C LYS A 174 15.01 15.04 7.19
#